data_dc804f6ba4c68c29fb1af9944728b9f5
#
_entry.id   dc804f6ba4c68c29fb1af9944728b9f5
#
_cell.length_a   1.000
_cell.length_b   1.000
_cell.length_c   1.000
_cell.angle_alpha   90.00
_cell.angle_beta   90.00
_cell.angle_gamma   90.00
#
_symmetry.space_group_name_H-M   'P 1'
#
loop_
_entity.id
_entity.type
_entity.pdbx_description
1 polymer ?
#
loop_
_entity_poly.entity_id
_entity_poly.type
_entity_poly.pdbx_seq_one_letter_code
_entity_poly.pdbx_strand_id
1 'polypeptide(L)'
;VRGQLSIFGLAKNSKLIQQLPKKIISGEGYCLPARYDTQHQYYRWLVGSTYDEQDDCLEPRAISDHHNQQLAKGILAPTELKIDELRPIDQFVGLRCVTKDRLPLIGALPQLENIYVATALGSRGLLWSTLASYVIPALSHSSAFALDRLARFGLGADLLASLSPTRFFAGALASNSKPIFPPSPKAR
;
A
#
# COMPACT_ATOMS: atom_id res chain seq x y z
N VAL A 1 -3.41 9.12 1.55
CA VAL A 1 -2.11 9.43 0.92
C VAL A 1 -2.16 9.05 -0.55
N ARG A 2 -1.95 10.03 -1.41
CA ARG A 2 -1.86 9.84 -2.86
C ARG A 2 -0.52 9.21 -3.24
N GLY A 3 -0.52 8.37 -4.27
CA GLY A 3 0.69 7.82 -4.86
C GLY A 3 0.55 7.68 -6.36
N GLN A 4 1.57 8.16 -7.09
CA GLN A 4 1.65 8.00 -8.53
C GLN A 4 2.78 7.05 -8.91
N LEU A 5 2.48 6.12 -9.80
CA LEU A 5 3.43 5.28 -10.51
C LEU A 5 3.66 5.84 -11.89
N SER A 6 4.89 5.78 -12.37
CA SER A 6 5.25 6.15 -13.74
C SER A 6 5.68 4.91 -14.52
N ILE A 7 5.17 4.76 -15.73
CA ILE A 7 5.47 3.67 -16.64
C ILE A 7 6.19 4.23 -17.85
N PHE A 8 7.43 3.79 -18.06
CA PHE A 8 8.27 4.22 -19.17
C PHE A 8 8.28 3.17 -20.27
N GLY A 9 8.12 3.59 -21.51
CA GLY A 9 8.21 2.75 -22.68
C GLY A 9 9.63 2.70 -23.23
N LEU A 10 10.14 1.51 -23.51
CA LEU A 10 11.47 1.32 -24.08
C LEU A 10 11.35 0.48 -25.34
N ALA A 11 11.91 0.98 -26.45
CA ALA A 11 11.94 0.22 -27.70
C ALA A 11 12.66 -1.12 -27.53
N LYS A 12 12.22 -2.16 -28.24
CA LYS A 12 12.74 -3.53 -28.12
C LYS A 12 14.27 -3.61 -28.31
N ASN A 13 14.84 -2.74 -29.12
CA ASN A 13 16.27 -2.65 -29.41
C ASN A 13 17.01 -1.63 -28.51
N SER A 14 16.36 -1.08 -27.49
CA SER A 14 16.99 -0.13 -26.59
C SER A 14 18.08 -0.79 -25.74
N LYS A 15 19.29 -0.24 -25.78
CA LYS A 15 20.42 -0.66 -24.94
C LYS A 15 20.13 -0.48 -23.44
N LEU A 16 19.22 0.42 -23.08
CA LEU A 16 18.80 0.65 -21.70
C LEU A 16 18.22 -0.61 -21.04
N ILE A 17 17.53 -1.48 -21.80
CA ILE A 17 16.89 -2.68 -21.26
C ILE A 17 17.90 -3.60 -20.57
N GLN A 18 19.12 -3.70 -21.11
CA GLN A 18 20.17 -4.56 -20.54
C GLN A 18 20.73 -3.98 -19.23
N GLN A 19 20.61 -2.68 -19.03
CA GLN A 19 21.09 -1.96 -17.86
C GLN A 19 20.03 -1.85 -16.75
N LEU A 20 18.76 -2.10 -17.08
CA LEU A 20 17.68 -2.09 -16.09
C LEU A 20 17.77 -3.31 -15.16
N PRO A 21 17.26 -3.16 -13.92
CA PRO A 21 17.29 -4.23 -12.95
C PRO A 21 16.48 -5.43 -13.42
N LYS A 22 17.05 -6.63 -13.23
CA LYS A 22 16.36 -7.91 -13.50
C LYS A 22 15.54 -8.41 -12.31
N LYS A 23 15.68 -7.77 -11.16
CA LYS A 23 14.95 -8.04 -9.92
C LYS A 23 14.28 -6.75 -9.44
N ILE A 24 13.29 -6.89 -8.57
CA ILE A 24 12.69 -5.74 -7.89
C ILE A 24 13.76 -5.11 -7.00
N ILE A 25 13.98 -3.81 -7.15
CA ILE A 25 14.83 -3.02 -6.27
C ILE A 25 13.91 -2.06 -5.51
N SER A 26 14.08 -2.00 -4.20
CA SER A 26 13.30 -1.16 -3.30
C SER A 26 14.24 -0.31 -2.44
N GLY A 27 13.84 0.93 -2.19
CA GLY A 27 14.50 1.90 -1.33
C GLY A 27 13.47 2.93 -0.88
N GLU A 28 13.71 4.21 -1.08
CA GLU A 28 12.70 5.27 -0.88
C GLU A 28 11.50 5.15 -1.85
N GLY A 29 11.72 4.48 -2.97
CA GLY A 29 10.73 4.03 -3.92
C GLY A 29 11.05 2.61 -4.37
N TYR A 30 10.61 2.22 -5.56
CA TYR A 30 10.94 0.92 -6.15
C TYR A 30 10.96 0.98 -7.67
N CYS A 31 11.79 0.08 -8.25
CA CYS A 31 11.83 -0.20 -9.67
C CYS A 31 11.49 -1.67 -9.90
N LEU A 32 10.58 -1.94 -10.82
CA LEU A 32 10.31 -3.30 -11.26
C LEU A 32 11.21 -3.67 -12.46
N PRO A 33 11.47 -4.96 -12.71
CA PRO A 33 12.05 -5.39 -13.97
C PRO A 33 11.20 -4.95 -15.15
N ALA A 34 11.83 -4.47 -16.22
CA ALA A 34 11.13 -4.15 -17.44
C ALA A 34 10.49 -5.40 -18.05
N ARG A 35 9.22 -5.31 -18.45
CA ARG A 35 8.48 -6.43 -19.08
C ARG A 35 8.09 -6.08 -20.49
N TYR A 36 8.27 -7.03 -21.39
CA TYR A 36 7.86 -6.86 -22.79
C TYR A 36 6.35 -6.94 -22.91
N ASP A 37 5.76 -5.90 -23.46
CA ASP A 37 4.35 -5.82 -23.82
C ASP A 37 4.19 -6.32 -25.26
N THR A 38 3.62 -7.51 -25.42
CA THR A 38 3.44 -8.15 -26.71
C THR A 38 2.40 -7.46 -27.59
N GLN A 39 1.42 -6.81 -26.96
CA GLN A 39 0.36 -6.10 -27.66
C GLN A 39 0.88 -4.80 -28.30
N HIS A 40 1.71 -4.07 -27.57
CA HIS A 40 2.20 -2.75 -27.99
C HIS A 40 3.64 -2.77 -28.51
N GLN A 41 4.30 -3.93 -28.49
CA GLN A 41 5.64 -4.16 -29.04
C GLN A 41 6.77 -3.31 -28.45
N TYR A 42 6.69 -2.99 -27.14
CA TYR A 42 7.73 -2.30 -26.38
C TYR A 42 7.89 -2.88 -24.97
N TYR A 43 8.97 -2.54 -24.28
CA TYR A 43 9.13 -2.88 -22.87
C TYR A 43 8.50 -1.82 -22.00
N ARG A 44 7.73 -2.22 -21.00
CA ARG A 44 7.19 -1.39 -19.93
C ARG A 44 8.07 -1.48 -18.71
N TRP A 45 8.57 -0.33 -18.27
CA TRP A 45 9.36 -0.23 -17.05
C TRP A 45 8.63 0.64 -16.05
N LEU A 46 8.28 0.06 -14.91
CA LEU A 46 7.48 0.69 -13.88
C LEU A 46 8.37 1.15 -12.73
N VAL A 47 8.20 2.41 -12.36
CA VAL A 47 8.93 3.10 -11.29
C VAL A 47 7.95 3.84 -10.39
N GLY A 48 8.23 3.88 -9.13
CA GLY A 48 7.47 4.67 -8.17
C GLY A 48 7.72 4.28 -6.73
N SER A 49 6.91 4.82 -5.88
CA SER A 49 5.82 5.73 -6.13
C SER A 49 5.98 6.99 -5.29
N THR A 50 5.32 8.06 -5.69
CA THR A 50 5.18 9.22 -4.82
C THR A 50 4.40 8.88 -3.55
N TYR A 51 4.54 9.73 -2.54
CA TYR A 51 3.86 9.60 -1.26
C TYR A 51 3.41 10.98 -0.79
N ASP A 52 2.27 11.43 -1.36
CA ASP A 52 1.76 12.78 -1.19
C ASP A 52 0.70 12.77 -0.08
N GLU A 53 1.06 13.26 1.10
CA GLU A 53 0.13 13.36 2.24
C GLU A 53 -0.90 14.46 2.00
N GLN A 54 -2.12 14.27 2.51
CA GLN A 54 -3.22 15.23 2.41
C GLN A 54 -3.61 15.62 0.97
N ASP A 55 -3.33 14.73 0.01
CA ASP A 55 -3.66 14.90 -1.40
C ASP A 55 -4.58 13.74 -1.82
N ASP A 56 -5.73 14.06 -2.38
CA ASP A 56 -6.75 13.12 -2.86
C ASP A 56 -7.01 13.23 -4.37
N CYS A 57 -6.26 14.07 -5.07
CA CYS A 57 -6.38 14.25 -6.51
C CYS A 57 -5.91 12.99 -7.26
N LEU A 58 -6.78 12.42 -8.08
CA LEU A 58 -6.49 11.22 -8.87
C LEU A 58 -5.88 11.52 -10.25
N GLU A 59 -5.74 12.79 -10.61
CA GLU A 59 -5.14 13.16 -11.89
C GLU A 59 -3.62 12.93 -11.88
N PRO A 60 -3.05 12.34 -12.94
CA PRO A 60 -1.60 12.23 -13.09
C PRO A 60 -0.94 13.61 -13.20
N ARG A 61 0.29 13.71 -12.66
CA ARG A 61 1.06 14.95 -12.65
C ARG A 61 2.47 14.74 -13.14
N ALA A 62 2.94 15.63 -14.03
CA ALA A 62 4.30 15.60 -14.55
C ALA A 62 5.38 15.75 -13.43
N ILE A 63 5.07 16.51 -12.38
CA ILE A 63 5.97 16.66 -11.25
C ILE A 63 6.17 15.33 -10.50
N SER A 64 5.13 14.51 -10.41
CA SER A 64 5.21 13.16 -9.82
C SER A 64 6.03 12.22 -10.69
N ASP A 65 5.94 12.34 -12.01
CA ASP A 65 6.78 11.57 -12.94
C ASP A 65 8.25 11.93 -12.79
N HIS A 66 8.54 13.23 -12.70
CA HIS A 66 9.91 13.71 -12.46
C HIS A 66 10.44 13.21 -11.12
N HIS A 67 9.64 13.24 -10.05
CA HIS A 67 10.01 12.69 -8.76
C HIS A 67 10.35 11.20 -8.86
N ASN A 68 9.51 10.40 -9.55
CA ASN A 68 9.77 8.97 -9.76
C ASN A 68 11.05 8.73 -10.59
N GLN A 69 11.37 9.59 -11.56
CA GLN A 69 12.65 9.52 -12.28
C GLN A 69 13.84 9.73 -11.34
N GLN A 70 13.77 10.71 -10.43
CA GLN A 70 14.83 10.96 -9.45
C GLN A 70 14.97 9.79 -8.46
N LEU A 71 13.86 9.20 -7.99
CA LEU A 71 13.89 7.97 -7.20
C LEU A 71 14.60 6.84 -7.94
N ALA A 72 14.27 6.63 -9.21
CA ALA A 72 14.91 5.61 -10.03
C ALA A 72 16.42 5.83 -10.16
N LYS A 73 16.86 7.07 -10.34
CA LYS A 73 18.29 7.42 -10.36
C LYS A 73 18.98 7.05 -9.05
N GLY A 74 18.38 7.43 -7.92
CA GLY A 74 18.93 7.11 -6.59
C GLY A 74 19.06 5.61 -6.35
N ILE A 75 18.03 4.85 -6.74
CA ILE A 75 17.99 3.39 -6.57
C ILE A 75 19.01 2.68 -7.49
N LEU A 76 19.22 3.20 -8.69
CA LEU A 76 20.06 2.58 -9.71
C LEU A 76 21.50 3.15 -9.74
N ALA A 77 21.81 4.10 -8.86
CA ALA A 77 23.18 4.62 -8.78
C ALA A 77 24.21 3.51 -8.40
N PRO A 78 25.40 3.45 -9.05
CA PRO A 78 25.98 4.42 -9.96
C PRO A 78 25.85 4.02 -11.44
N THR A 79 24.69 4.06 -12.02
CA THR A 79 24.50 3.75 -13.43
C THR A 79 24.51 5.03 -14.28
N GLU A 80 25.14 5.00 -15.45
CA GLU A 80 25.11 6.09 -16.43
C GLU A 80 23.76 6.15 -17.21
N LEU A 81 22.70 5.66 -16.59
CA LEU A 81 21.37 5.62 -17.20
C LEU A 81 20.82 7.04 -17.38
N LYS A 82 20.53 7.41 -18.61
CA LYS A 82 19.88 8.67 -18.96
C LYS A 82 18.37 8.62 -18.71
N ILE A 83 17.99 8.40 -17.47
CA ILE A 83 16.60 8.25 -17.03
C ILE A 83 15.82 9.55 -17.28
N ASP A 84 16.47 10.70 -17.19
CA ASP A 84 15.83 12.01 -17.41
C ASP A 84 15.32 12.22 -18.84
N GLU A 85 15.88 11.50 -19.81
CA GLU A 85 15.45 11.58 -21.20
C GLU A 85 14.20 10.74 -21.47
N LEU A 86 13.83 9.84 -20.55
CA LEU A 86 12.65 9.00 -20.69
C LEU A 86 11.39 9.82 -20.45
N ARG A 87 10.37 9.58 -21.27
CA ARG A 87 9.02 10.13 -21.06
C ARG A 87 8.11 9.01 -20.58
N PRO A 88 7.28 9.24 -19.57
CA PRO A 88 6.28 8.25 -19.19
C PRO A 88 5.29 8.09 -20.33
N ILE A 89 4.92 6.85 -20.61
CA ILE A 89 3.91 6.50 -21.61
C ILE A 89 2.54 6.25 -20.96
N ASP A 90 2.56 6.02 -19.66
CA ASP A 90 1.37 5.74 -18.87
C ASP A 90 1.65 6.04 -17.40
N GLN A 91 0.61 6.32 -16.62
CA GLN A 91 0.68 6.57 -15.19
C GLN A 91 -0.46 5.83 -14.48
N PHE A 92 -0.23 5.48 -13.23
CA PHE A 92 -1.27 5.01 -12.33
C PHE A 92 -1.28 5.86 -11.07
N VAL A 93 -2.43 6.41 -10.73
CA VAL A 93 -2.63 7.17 -9.49
C VAL A 93 -3.60 6.42 -8.60
N GLY A 94 -3.25 6.28 -7.32
CA GLY A 94 -4.12 5.66 -6.34
C GLY A 94 -4.01 6.30 -4.97
N LEU A 95 -5.08 6.16 -4.19
CA LEU A 95 -5.12 6.58 -2.80
C LEU A 95 -4.84 5.40 -1.88
N ARG A 96 -3.89 5.58 -0.98
CA ARG A 96 -3.61 4.61 0.10
C ARG A 96 -4.32 5.07 1.36
N CYS A 97 -5.10 4.20 1.94
CA CYS A 97 -5.56 4.38 3.31
C CYS A 97 -4.40 4.08 4.25
N VAL A 98 -4.07 5.03 5.11
CA VAL A 98 -2.95 4.93 6.07
C VAL A 98 -3.39 5.56 7.39
N THR A 99 -3.10 4.89 8.49
CA THR A 99 -3.29 5.41 9.84
C THR A 99 -2.15 6.36 10.23
N LYS A 100 -2.36 7.16 11.26
CA LYS A 100 -1.32 8.09 11.78
C LYS A 100 -0.07 7.35 12.26
N ASP A 101 -0.24 6.17 12.84
CA ASP A 101 0.86 5.33 13.33
C ASP A 101 1.46 4.41 12.25
N ARG A 102 0.92 4.47 11.01
CA ARG A 102 1.34 3.66 9.85
C ARG A 102 1.18 2.15 10.04
N LEU A 103 0.48 1.70 11.07
CA LEU A 103 0.10 0.31 11.25
C LEU A 103 -1.30 0.08 10.67
N PRO A 104 -1.58 -1.10 10.10
CA PRO A 104 -2.91 -1.42 9.59
C PRO A 104 -3.95 -1.52 10.71
N LEU A 105 -5.22 -1.48 10.33
CA LEU A 105 -6.35 -1.79 11.19
C LEU A 105 -6.82 -3.20 10.86
N ILE A 106 -6.56 -4.14 11.76
CA ILE A 106 -6.98 -5.55 11.60
C ILE A 106 -7.61 -6.01 12.90
N GLY A 107 -8.90 -6.30 12.90
CA GLY A 107 -9.60 -6.75 14.09
C GLY A 107 -11.07 -6.37 14.13
N ALA A 108 -11.71 -6.60 15.28
CA ALA A 108 -13.10 -6.26 15.53
C ALA A 108 -13.31 -4.74 15.67
N LEU A 109 -14.43 -4.23 15.18
CA LEU A 109 -14.87 -2.87 15.46
C LEU A 109 -15.53 -2.81 16.84
N PRO A 110 -15.06 -1.92 17.74
CA PRO A 110 -15.51 -1.94 19.13
C PRO A 110 -16.97 -1.51 19.35
N GLN A 111 -17.58 -0.88 18.33
CA GLN A 111 -18.97 -0.37 18.42
C GLN A 111 -20.00 -1.22 17.65
N LEU A 112 -19.54 -2.25 16.97
CA LEU A 112 -20.39 -3.09 16.11
C LEU A 112 -20.08 -4.56 16.37
N GLU A 113 -21.05 -5.27 16.86
CA GLU A 113 -20.90 -6.71 17.12
C GLU A 113 -20.72 -7.49 15.80
N ASN A 114 -19.81 -8.45 15.81
CA ASN A 114 -19.50 -9.34 14.69
C ASN A 114 -19.02 -8.64 13.40
N ILE A 115 -18.59 -7.39 13.49
CA ILE A 115 -17.97 -6.67 12.37
C ILE A 115 -16.45 -6.61 12.58
N TYR A 116 -15.74 -7.10 11.56
CA TYR A 116 -14.28 -7.12 11.52
C TYR A 116 -13.78 -6.31 10.34
N VAL A 117 -12.62 -5.69 10.49
CA VAL A 117 -12.00 -4.89 9.42
C VAL A 117 -10.57 -5.32 9.16
N ALA A 118 -10.16 -5.21 7.90
CA ALA A 118 -8.78 -5.25 7.46
C ALA A 118 -8.59 -4.08 6.48
N THR A 119 -8.08 -2.97 6.99
CA THR A 119 -7.94 -1.73 6.21
C THR A 119 -6.69 -0.97 6.62
N ALA A 120 -6.43 0.16 5.98
CA ALA A 120 -5.24 0.99 6.19
C ALA A 120 -3.93 0.22 5.98
N LEU A 121 -3.89 -0.69 5.02
CA LEU A 121 -2.77 -1.58 4.75
C LEU A 121 -1.56 -0.85 4.15
N GLY A 122 -1.71 0.41 3.78
CA GLY A 122 -0.65 1.28 3.27
C GLY A 122 0.04 0.71 2.02
N SER A 123 1.37 0.80 2.00
CA SER A 123 2.19 0.33 0.88
C SER A 123 2.50 -1.18 0.90
N ARG A 124 2.12 -1.88 1.97
CA ARG A 124 2.41 -3.32 2.18
C ARG A 124 1.14 -4.17 2.18
N GLY A 125 0.18 -3.81 1.33
CA GLY A 125 -1.15 -4.44 1.30
C GLY A 125 -1.12 -5.96 1.20
N LEU A 126 -0.30 -6.53 0.32
CA LEU A 126 -0.18 -7.98 0.16
C LEU A 126 0.32 -8.69 1.42
N LEU A 127 1.31 -8.11 2.11
CA LEU A 127 1.82 -8.67 3.36
C LEU A 127 0.77 -8.61 4.47
N TRP A 128 0.14 -7.44 4.64
CA TRP A 128 -0.86 -7.24 5.67
C TRP A 128 -2.16 -8.01 5.41
N SER A 129 -2.58 -8.17 4.15
CA SER A 129 -3.75 -8.97 3.81
C SER A 129 -3.54 -10.47 4.13
N THR A 130 -2.32 -10.97 3.92
CA THR A 130 -1.96 -12.33 4.34
C THR A 130 -2.07 -12.48 5.85
N LEU A 131 -1.54 -11.52 6.63
CA LEU A 131 -1.69 -11.54 8.08
C LEU A 131 -3.16 -11.47 8.51
N ALA A 132 -3.95 -10.57 7.90
CA ALA A 132 -5.36 -10.41 8.19
C ALA A 132 -6.17 -11.70 7.96
N SER A 133 -5.80 -12.50 6.95
CA SER A 133 -6.45 -13.78 6.66
C SER A 133 -6.27 -14.84 7.77
N TYR A 134 -5.28 -14.68 8.62
CA TYR A 134 -5.12 -15.52 9.83
C TYR A 134 -5.76 -14.89 11.06
N VAL A 135 -5.61 -13.58 11.23
CA VAL A 135 -6.08 -12.88 12.43
C VAL A 135 -7.60 -12.81 12.50
N ILE A 136 -8.29 -12.41 11.41
CA ILE A 136 -9.73 -12.20 11.43
C ILE A 136 -10.50 -13.50 11.74
N PRO A 137 -10.25 -14.63 11.07
CA PRO A 137 -10.93 -15.89 11.44
C PRO A 137 -10.65 -16.33 12.89
N ALA A 138 -9.43 -16.10 13.39
CA ALA A 138 -9.13 -16.46 14.77
C ALA A 138 -9.89 -15.61 15.79
N LEU A 139 -10.09 -14.33 15.52
CA LEU A 139 -10.88 -13.43 16.36
C LEU A 139 -12.38 -13.71 16.25
N SER A 140 -12.90 -13.99 15.03
CA SER A 140 -14.32 -14.21 14.80
C SER A 140 -14.83 -15.52 15.44
N HIS A 141 -14.01 -16.56 15.49
CA HIS A 141 -14.38 -17.84 16.06
C HIS A 141 -14.10 -17.93 17.57
N SER A 142 -13.38 -16.95 18.14
CA SER A 142 -13.06 -16.82 19.59
C SER A 142 -12.62 -18.13 20.26
N SER A 143 -12.05 -19.07 19.50
CA SER A 143 -11.58 -20.32 20.05
C SER A 143 -10.18 -20.15 20.64
N ALA A 144 -9.95 -20.67 21.85
CA ALA A 144 -8.63 -20.68 22.48
C ALA A 144 -7.58 -21.33 21.56
N PHE A 145 -7.97 -22.34 20.79
CA PHE A 145 -7.11 -23.00 19.79
C PHE A 145 -6.64 -22.04 18.69
N ALA A 146 -7.53 -21.19 18.17
CA ALA A 146 -7.18 -20.24 17.12
C ALA A 146 -6.23 -19.16 17.62
N LEU A 147 -6.42 -18.66 18.84
CA LEU A 147 -5.53 -17.69 19.47
C LEU A 147 -4.15 -18.30 19.81
N ASP A 148 -4.11 -19.56 20.33
CA ASP A 148 -2.86 -20.27 20.56
C ASP A 148 -2.07 -20.47 19.26
N ARG A 149 -2.75 -20.77 18.17
CA ARG A 149 -2.13 -20.88 16.85
C ARG A 149 -1.49 -19.57 16.40
N LEU A 150 -2.15 -18.42 16.60
CA LEU A 150 -1.57 -17.12 16.31
C LEU A 150 -0.30 -16.87 17.14
N ALA A 151 -0.34 -17.19 18.43
CA ALA A 151 0.81 -17.03 19.33
C ALA A 151 2.03 -17.86 18.88
N ARG A 152 1.82 -19.09 18.38
CA ARG A 152 2.90 -19.94 17.81
C ARG A 152 3.56 -19.34 16.57
N PHE A 153 2.88 -18.47 15.83
CA PHE A 153 3.44 -17.69 14.73
C PHE A 153 4.04 -16.35 15.18
N GLY A 154 4.21 -16.14 16.48
CA GLY A 154 4.72 -14.88 17.04
C GLY A 154 3.70 -13.74 17.05
N LEU A 155 2.42 -14.02 16.79
CA LEU A 155 1.33 -13.06 16.81
C LEU A 155 0.71 -12.99 18.21
N GLY A 156 1.49 -12.51 19.16
CA GLY A 156 1.07 -12.39 20.57
C GLY A 156 0.05 -11.26 20.79
N ALA A 157 -0.48 -11.19 22.02
CA ALA A 157 -1.50 -10.24 22.41
C ALA A 157 -1.11 -8.77 22.14
N ASP A 158 0.14 -8.40 22.39
CA ASP A 158 0.64 -7.03 22.20
C ASP A 158 0.60 -6.62 20.71
N LEU A 159 0.99 -7.53 19.81
CA LEU A 159 0.91 -7.27 18.38
C LEU A 159 -0.54 -7.17 17.92
N LEU A 160 -1.42 -8.05 18.38
CA LEU A 160 -2.84 -7.99 18.05
C LEU A 160 -3.48 -6.70 18.59
N ALA A 161 -3.11 -6.25 19.78
CA ALA A 161 -3.56 -4.97 20.32
C ALA A 161 -3.07 -3.79 19.47
N SER A 162 -1.83 -3.83 19.00
CA SER A 162 -1.27 -2.79 18.13
C SER A 162 -1.92 -2.73 16.74
N LEU A 163 -2.54 -3.81 16.27
CA LEU A 163 -3.28 -3.86 15.01
C LEU A 163 -4.78 -3.55 15.19
N SER A 164 -5.29 -3.69 16.43
CA SER A 164 -6.71 -3.53 16.73
C SER A 164 -7.21 -2.11 16.44
N PRO A 165 -8.41 -1.98 15.82
CA PRO A 165 -9.09 -0.68 15.71
C PRO A 165 -9.30 0.02 17.05
N THR A 166 -9.44 -0.71 18.15
CA THR A 166 -9.68 -0.17 19.51
C THR A 166 -8.62 0.83 19.94
N ARG A 167 -7.38 0.75 19.42
CA ARG A 167 -6.30 1.69 19.74
C ARG A 167 -6.60 3.15 19.41
N PHE A 168 -7.54 3.39 18.48
CA PHE A 168 -7.99 4.74 18.13
C PHE A 168 -9.30 5.14 18.82
N PHE A 169 -10.00 4.18 19.42
CA PHE A 169 -11.27 4.43 20.10
C PHE A 169 -11.14 4.58 21.61
N ALA A 170 -10.00 4.24 22.21
CA ALA A 170 -9.79 4.30 23.65
C ALA A 170 -10.03 5.71 24.24
N GLY A 171 -9.72 6.78 23.49
CA GLY A 171 -10.02 8.15 23.88
C GLY A 171 -11.49 8.58 23.63
N ALA A 172 -12.17 7.98 22.66
CA ALA A 172 -13.55 8.29 22.30
C ALA A 172 -14.57 7.61 23.22
N LEU A 173 -14.21 6.47 23.78
CA LEU A 173 -15.05 5.78 24.78
C LEU A 173 -15.07 6.49 26.13
N ALA A 174 -14.05 7.30 26.42
CA ALA A 174 -14.00 8.15 27.62
C ALA A 174 -14.76 9.47 27.48
N SER A 175 -15.06 9.92 26.29
CA SER A 175 -15.92 11.06 26.00
C SER A 175 -17.25 10.53 25.45
N ASN A 176 -18.39 10.98 25.99
CA ASN A 176 -19.74 10.72 25.49
C ASN A 176 -19.96 11.34 24.08
N SER A 177 -19.12 11.00 23.12
CA SER A 177 -19.14 11.55 21.76
C SER A 177 -20.09 10.73 20.88
N LYS A 178 -20.93 11.49 20.14
CA LYS A 178 -21.91 11.00 19.17
C LYS A 178 -21.35 9.90 18.26
N PRO A 179 -22.16 8.91 17.85
CA PRO A 179 -21.73 7.86 16.94
C PRO A 179 -21.10 8.45 15.68
N ILE A 180 -19.95 7.90 15.29
CA ILE A 180 -19.15 8.35 14.13
C ILE A 180 -19.89 8.12 12.80
N PHE A 181 -20.92 7.29 12.81
CA PHE A 181 -21.75 7.02 11.64
C PHE A 181 -23.13 7.69 11.76
N PRO A 182 -23.62 8.32 10.70
CA PRO A 182 -25.00 8.79 10.68
C PRO A 182 -25.93 7.57 10.84
N PRO A 183 -27.07 7.72 11.51
CA PRO A 183 -28.06 6.65 11.62
C PRO A 183 -28.48 6.21 10.22
N SER A 184 -28.57 4.89 10.00
CA SER A 184 -29.05 4.33 8.75
C SER A 184 -30.41 4.93 8.38
N PRO A 185 -30.67 5.27 7.11
CA PRO A 185 -31.99 5.75 6.70
C PRO A 185 -33.01 4.67 7.04
N LYS A 186 -34.04 5.06 7.80
CA LYS A 186 -35.18 4.18 8.12
C LYS A 186 -35.77 3.71 6.78
N ALA A 187 -35.81 2.40 6.58
CA ALA A 187 -36.54 1.82 5.47
C ALA A 187 -38.00 2.31 5.54
N ARG A 188 -38.46 2.92 4.46
CA ARG A 188 -39.89 3.24 4.26
C ARG A 188 -40.58 2.04 3.69
#